data_41a5c3f892f05e7e6315e68b7b8b8268
#
_entry.id   41a5c3f892f05e7e6315e68b7b8b8268
#
_cell.length_a   1.000
_cell.length_b   1.000
_cell.length_c   1.000
_cell.angle_alpha   90.00
_cell.angle_beta   90.00
_cell.angle_gamma   90.00
#
_symmetry.space_group_name_H-M   'P 1'
#
loop_
_entity.id
_entity.type
_entity.pdbx_description
1 polymer ?
#
loop_
_entity_poly.entity_id
_entity_poly.type
_entity_poly.pdbx_seq_one_letter_code
_entity_poly.pdbx_strand_id
1 'polypeptide(L)'
;MALDLILRNARIVGSAPDAPLQDIGIQDGKITAIEPALSAEGEEIEVEGCMVSPGLVETHIHLDKSRILDRSSPSPNRGTDHMKRVSAVKHTFTVDDVYERAQASLESCLINGTTHMRTHVEVDPNVGMNSFYALEQLVKDYAWAIDLDLCVFIQEGLTGVPGADENLVAGVERGAEAIGGAPS
;
A
#
# COMPACT_ATOMS: atom_id res chain seq x y z
N MET A 1 28.95 19.20 7.86
CA MET A 1 28.48 18.30 6.79
C MET A 1 27.12 18.85 6.40
N ALA A 2 26.86 19.08 5.13
CA ALA A 2 25.54 19.54 4.69
C ALA A 2 24.59 18.33 4.63
N LEU A 3 23.42 18.47 5.22
CA LEU A 3 22.33 17.48 5.20
C LEU A 3 21.22 17.99 4.28
N ASP A 4 20.43 17.08 3.73
CA ASP A 4 19.27 17.45 2.90
C ASP A 4 18.15 18.02 3.77
N LEU A 5 17.94 17.38 4.95
CA LEU A 5 16.87 17.76 5.87
C LEU A 5 17.29 17.48 7.32
N ILE A 6 16.88 18.36 8.21
CA ILE A 6 17.01 18.18 9.67
C ILE A 6 15.63 18.37 10.31
N LEU A 7 15.15 17.33 10.99
CA LEU A 7 13.99 17.47 11.87
C LEU A 7 14.48 17.89 13.26
N ARG A 8 14.06 19.06 13.73
CA ARG A 8 14.47 19.62 15.01
C ARG A 8 13.48 19.25 16.12
N ASN A 9 14.01 18.93 17.30
CA ASN A 9 13.22 18.71 18.51
C ASN A 9 12.19 17.59 18.40
N ALA A 10 12.56 16.46 17.80
CA ALA A 10 11.70 15.28 17.65
C ALA A 10 11.64 14.43 18.91
N ARG A 11 10.48 13.89 19.22
CA ARG A 11 10.31 12.80 20.19
C ARG A 11 10.31 11.47 19.42
N ILE A 12 11.33 10.66 19.59
CA ILE A 12 11.44 9.38 18.91
C ILE A 12 10.44 8.39 19.52
N VAL A 13 9.70 7.68 18.67
CA VAL A 13 8.77 6.63 19.11
C VAL A 13 9.51 5.56 19.95
N GLY A 14 8.89 5.15 21.06
CA GLY A 14 9.50 4.18 21.99
C GLY A 14 10.47 4.77 23.00
N SER A 15 10.80 6.07 22.93
CA SER A 15 11.56 6.76 23.97
C SER A 15 10.76 6.89 25.27
N ALA A 16 11.45 6.97 26.41
CA ALA A 16 10.81 7.28 27.68
C ALA A 16 10.11 8.65 27.62
N PRO A 17 9.00 8.86 28.37
CA PRO A 17 8.25 10.12 28.32
C PRO A 17 9.08 11.36 28.66
N ASP A 18 10.10 11.21 29.49
CA ASP A 18 11.03 12.26 29.95
C ASP A 18 12.35 12.28 29.19
N ALA A 19 12.51 11.43 28.15
CA ALA A 19 13.71 11.43 27.32
C ALA A 19 13.89 12.80 26.64
N PRO A 20 15.14 13.28 26.48
CA PRO A 20 15.42 14.51 25.76
C PRO A 20 14.95 14.41 24.30
N LEU A 21 14.48 15.53 23.75
CA LEU A 21 14.19 15.65 22.34
C LEU A 21 15.47 15.45 21.51
N GLN A 22 15.31 14.94 20.32
CA GLN A 22 16.40 14.63 19.41
C GLN A 22 16.22 15.38 18.09
N ASP A 23 17.33 15.75 17.47
CA ASP A 23 17.34 16.14 16.07
C ASP A 23 17.63 14.95 15.20
N ILE A 24 17.01 14.88 14.02
CA ILE A 24 17.19 13.79 13.04
C ILE A 24 17.77 14.39 11.77
N GLY A 25 18.99 13.99 11.45
CA GLY A 25 19.66 14.39 10.21
C GLY A 25 19.44 13.39 9.10
N ILE A 26 19.05 13.87 7.92
CA ILE A 26 18.75 13.08 6.74
C ILE A 26 19.65 13.52 5.59
N GLN A 27 20.29 12.53 4.92
CA GLN A 27 21.12 12.72 3.74
C GLN A 27 20.83 11.61 2.73
N ASP A 28 20.61 11.97 1.46
CA ASP A 28 20.33 11.03 0.39
C ASP A 28 19.17 10.05 0.72
N GLY A 29 18.09 10.56 1.33
CA GLY A 29 16.93 9.80 1.75
C GLY A 29 17.18 8.85 2.93
N LYS A 30 18.29 8.96 3.65
CA LYS A 30 18.63 8.10 4.78
C LYS A 30 18.85 8.91 6.05
N ILE A 31 18.41 8.38 7.19
CA ILE A 31 18.73 8.92 8.50
C ILE A 31 20.23 8.64 8.77
N THR A 32 21.02 9.70 8.93
CA THR A 32 22.46 9.63 9.15
C THR A 32 22.88 10.05 10.56
N ALA A 33 22.02 10.77 11.27
CA ALA A 33 22.26 11.19 12.64
C ALA A 33 20.94 11.25 13.44
N ILE A 34 20.99 10.88 14.71
CA ILE A 34 19.93 11.13 15.71
C ILE A 34 20.67 11.53 16.99
N GLU A 35 20.64 12.81 17.34
CA GLU A 35 21.34 13.33 18.51
C GLU A 35 20.73 14.64 19.01
N PRO A 36 20.89 14.99 20.28
CA PRO A 36 20.46 16.28 20.78
C PRO A 36 21.26 17.44 20.15
N ALA A 37 20.59 18.48 19.70
CA ALA A 37 21.22 19.70 19.17
C ALA A 37 22.25 19.44 18.06
N LEU A 38 21.83 18.73 17.00
CA LEU A 38 22.66 18.38 15.85
C LEU A 38 23.23 19.64 15.18
N SER A 39 24.58 19.71 15.11
CA SER A 39 25.29 20.82 14.48
C SER A 39 25.58 20.48 13.01
N ALA A 40 24.67 20.82 12.12
CA ALA A 40 24.81 20.64 10.68
C ALA A 40 24.07 21.77 9.95
N GLU A 41 24.40 21.95 8.66
CA GLU A 41 23.67 22.84 7.75
C GLU A 41 22.71 22.00 6.90
N GLY A 42 21.53 22.49 6.61
CA GLY A 42 20.51 21.81 5.80
C GLY A 42 19.16 22.53 5.88
N GLU A 43 18.18 22.01 5.15
CA GLU A 43 16.79 22.44 5.36
C GLU A 43 16.31 21.98 6.75
N GLU A 44 15.66 22.85 7.49
CA GLU A 44 15.22 22.54 8.86
C GLU A 44 13.70 22.56 8.98
N ILE A 45 13.15 21.52 9.62
CA ILE A 45 11.75 21.47 10.03
C ILE A 45 11.69 21.33 11.54
N GLU A 46 11.12 22.34 12.22
CA GLU A 46 10.85 22.29 13.65
C GLU A 46 9.58 21.44 13.90
N VAL A 47 9.73 20.35 14.65
CA VAL A 47 8.60 19.45 14.95
C VAL A 47 8.07 19.60 16.38
N GLU A 48 8.59 20.54 17.17
CA GLU A 48 8.07 21.02 18.45
C GLU A 48 7.73 19.89 19.46
N GLY A 49 8.54 18.86 19.52
CA GLY A 49 8.33 17.72 20.41
C GLY A 49 7.28 16.72 19.89
N CYS A 50 6.81 16.84 18.66
CA CYS A 50 5.96 15.85 18.03
C CYS A 50 6.67 14.50 17.96
N MET A 51 5.89 13.44 18.06
CA MET A 51 6.41 12.08 17.92
C MET A 51 6.78 11.80 16.47
N VAL A 52 8.01 11.34 16.26
CA VAL A 52 8.50 10.85 14.97
C VAL A 52 8.62 9.33 15.05
N SER A 53 8.01 8.66 14.09
CA SER A 53 8.00 7.18 13.96
C SER A 53 8.36 6.78 12.53
N PRO A 54 8.76 5.51 12.29
CA PRO A 54 8.74 4.94 10.96
C PRO A 54 7.36 5.09 10.33
N GLY A 55 7.31 5.11 9.00
CA GLY A 55 6.05 5.11 8.28
C GLY A 55 5.19 3.88 8.60
N LEU A 56 3.88 3.99 8.43
CA LEU A 56 2.97 2.88 8.66
C LEU A 56 3.11 1.82 7.56
N VAL A 57 2.90 0.57 7.94
CA VAL A 57 2.92 -0.57 7.02
C VAL A 57 1.52 -1.17 6.91
N GLU A 58 0.94 -1.14 5.72
CA GLU A 58 -0.30 -1.83 5.41
C GLU A 58 0.02 -3.20 4.80
N THR A 59 -0.23 -4.25 5.55
CA THR A 59 0.17 -5.61 5.17
C THR A 59 -0.87 -6.37 4.34
N HIS A 60 -2.11 -5.89 4.27
CA HIS A 60 -3.20 -6.59 3.58
C HIS A 60 -4.34 -5.66 3.15
N ILE A 61 -4.25 -5.13 1.97
CA ILE A 61 -5.32 -4.34 1.35
C ILE A 61 -5.69 -4.92 -0.02
N HIS A 62 -6.87 -4.59 -0.54
CA HIS A 62 -7.32 -4.87 -1.90
C HIS A 62 -7.60 -3.56 -2.61
N LEU A 63 -6.58 -2.94 -3.18
CA LEU A 63 -6.73 -1.69 -3.93
C LEU A 63 -7.62 -1.87 -5.17
N ASP A 64 -7.51 -3.03 -5.85
CA ASP A 64 -8.31 -3.40 -7.02
C ASP A 64 -9.82 -3.45 -6.74
N LYS A 65 -10.21 -3.75 -5.50
CA LYS A 65 -11.59 -3.87 -5.04
C LYS A 65 -12.05 -2.69 -4.18
N SER A 66 -11.23 -1.67 -4.04
CA SER A 66 -11.58 -0.49 -3.27
C SER A 66 -12.67 0.33 -3.98
N ARG A 67 -13.49 1.07 -3.19
CA ARG A 67 -14.48 2.03 -3.68
C ARG A 67 -15.53 1.48 -4.67
N ILE A 68 -15.97 0.23 -4.47
CA ILE A 68 -16.99 -0.43 -5.33
C ILE A 68 -18.33 -0.67 -4.61
N LEU A 69 -18.51 -0.11 -3.43
CA LEU A 69 -19.66 -0.41 -2.58
C LEU A 69 -21.00 -0.03 -3.25
N ASP A 70 -21.02 1.02 -4.03
CA ASP A 70 -22.17 1.54 -4.77
C ASP A 70 -22.54 0.70 -6.01
N ARG A 71 -21.63 -0.14 -6.48
CA ARG A 71 -21.83 -0.99 -7.67
C ARG A 71 -22.63 -2.26 -7.41
N SER A 72 -22.84 -2.60 -6.17
CA SER A 72 -23.54 -3.81 -5.77
C SER A 72 -24.72 -3.50 -4.85
N SER A 73 -25.83 -4.21 -5.04
CA SER A 73 -27.01 -4.04 -4.19
C SER A 73 -26.67 -4.31 -2.72
N PRO A 74 -27.21 -3.51 -1.78
CA PRO A 74 -27.08 -3.81 -0.37
C PRO A 74 -27.61 -5.21 -0.05
N SER A 75 -26.85 -5.99 0.73
CA SER A 75 -27.33 -7.27 1.22
C SER A 75 -27.78 -7.17 2.68
N PRO A 76 -28.91 -7.79 3.05
CA PRO A 76 -29.36 -7.85 4.44
C PRO A 76 -28.46 -8.73 5.32
N ASN A 77 -27.68 -9.62 4.74
CA ASN A 77 -26.83 -10.57 5.46
C ASN A 77 -25.37 -10.07 5.53
N ARG A 78 -24.89 -9.78 6.73
CA ARG A 78 -23.58 -9.16 6.97
C ARG A 78 -22.36 -10.11 6.94
N GLY A 79 -22.51 -11.41 6.72
CA GLY A 79 -21.42 -12.36 6.90
C GLY A 79 -20.60 -12.65 5.64
N THR A 80 -21.11 -13.51 4.77
CA THR A 80 -20.38 -14.05 3.60
C THR A 80 -20.65 -13.31 2.29
N ASP A 81 -21.45 -12.27 2.32
CA ASP A 81 -21.99 -11.63 1.12
C ASP A 81 -21.01 -10.67 0.42
N HIS A 82 -19.96 -10.19 1.10
CA HIS A 82 -19.01 -9.27 0.47
C HIS A 82 -18.27 -9.93 -0.71
N MET A 83 -17.86 -11.19 -0.59
CA MET A 83 -17.20 -11.91 -1.68
C MET A 83 -18.13 -12.10 -2.88
N LYS A 84 -19.37 -12.53 -2.64
CA LYS A 84 -20.38 -12.67 -3.69
C LYS A 84 -20.70 -11.35 -4.37
N ARG A 85 -20.73 -10.26 -3.62
CA ARG A 85 -20.97 -8.92 -4.15
C ARG A 85 -19.83 -8.47 -5.07
N VAL A 86 -18.57 -8.72 -4.67
CA VAL A 86 -17.41 -8.45 -5.53
C VAL A 86 -17.46 -9.32 -6.76
N SER A 87 -17.66 -10.64 -6.63
CA SER A 87 -17.72 -11.57 -7.76
C SER A 87 -18.82 -11.19 -8.77
N ALA A 88 -19.94 -10.62 -8.31
CA ALA A 88 -21.01 -10.17 -9.19
C ALA A 88 -20.66 -8.95 -10.05
N VAL A 89 -19.67 -8.12 -9.66
CA VAL A 89 -19.34 -6.86 -10.34
C VAL A 89 -17.93 -6.84 -10.95
N LYS A 90 -17.02 -7.73 -10.52
CA LYS A 90 -15.61 -7.71 -10.94
C LYS A 90 -15.40 -7.85 -12.46
N HIS A 91 -16.34 -8.48 -13.18
CA HIS A 91 -16.32 -8.58 -14.64
C HIS A 91 -16.44 -7.21 -15.34
N THR A 92 -16.81 -6.16 -14.62
CA THR A 92 -16.88 -4.78 -15.12
C THR A 92 -15.59 -3.99 -14.92
N PHE A 93 -14.58 -4.58 -14.27
CA PHE A 93 -13.33 -3.89 -13.96
C PHE A 93 -12.50 -3.71 -15.23
N THR A 94 -12.26 -2.46 -15.60
CA THR A 94 -11.29 -2.09 -16.64
C THR A 94 -10.00 -1.59 -15.98
N VAL A 95 -8.92 -1.52 -16.74
CA VAL A 95 -7.64 -1.01 -16.24
C VAL A 95 -7.80 0.41 -15.68
N ASP A 96 -8.42 1.31 -16.45
CA ASP A 96 -8.60 2.72 -16.06
C ASP A 96 -9.46 2.85 -14.80
N ASP A 97 -10.58 2.10 -14.73
CA ASP A 97 -11.47 2.10 -13.58
C ASP A 97 -10.76 1.61 -12.31
N VAL A 98 -10.00 0.54 -12.40
CA VAL A 98 -9.24 0.01 -11.25
C VAL A 98 -8.16 1.01 -10.85
N TYR A 99 -7.44 1.59 -11.81
CA TYR A 99 -6.40 2.57 -11.53
C TYR A 99 -6.94 3.78 -10.76
N GLU A 100 -8.02 4.42 -11.25
CA GLU A 100 -8.61 5.59 -10.59
C GLU A 100 -9.04 5.31 -9.13
N ARG A 101 -9.71 4.17 -8.90
CA ARG A 101 -10.17 3.78 -7.56
C ARG A 101 -9.03 3.42 -6.62
N ALA A 102 -8.05 2.68 -7.13
CA ALA A 102 -6.87 2.27 -6.40
C ALA A 102 -6.01 3.49 -6.03
N GLN A 103 -5.79 4.42 -6.97
CA GLN A 103 -5.09 5.68 -6.75
C GLN A 103 -5.70 6.47 -5.60
N ALA A 104 -7.01 6.72 -5.66
CA ALA A 104 -7.69 7.48 -4.62
C ALA A 104 -7.64 6.81 -3.24
N SER A 105 -7.55 5.48 -3.18
CA SER A 105 -7.39 4.73 -1.93
C SER A 105 -5.95 4.75 -1.43
N LEU A 106 -4.98 4.59 -2.33
CA LEU A 106 -3.55 4.71 -2.04
C LEU A 106 -3.21 6.09 -1.48
N GLU A 107 -3.66 7.15 -2.13
CA GLU A 107 -3.45 8.53 -1.68
C GLU A 107 -4.04 8.77 -0.29
N SER A 108 -5.20 8.17 0.00
CA SER A 108 -5.78 8.22 1.35
C SER A 108 -4.88 7.54 2.40
N CYS A 109 -4.19 6.46 2.04
CA CYS A 109 -3.22 5.81 2.93
C CYS A 109 -1.94 6.65 3.09
N LEU A 110 -1.43 7.24 1.99
CA LEU A 110 -0.24 8.09 2.00
C LEU A 110 -0.40 9.30 2.93
N ILE A 111 -1.50 10.05 2.82
CA ILE A 111 -1.77 11.22 3.68
C ILE A 111 -1.95 10.85 5.15
N ASN A 112 -2.19 9.58 5.46
CA ASN A 112 -2.24 9.05 6.83
C ASN A 112 -0.93 8.39 7.27
N GLY A 113 0.15 8.52 6.49
CA GLY A 113 1.50 8.11 6.88
C GLY A 113 1.90 6.68 6.48
N THR A 114 1.18 6.02 5.58
CA THR A 114 1.58 4.71 5.04
C THR A 114 2.71 4.87 4.04
N THR A 115 3.83 4.18 4.26
CA THR A 115 5.02 4.21 3.39
C THR A 115 5.33 2.85 2.76
N HIS A 116 4.74 1.78 3.26
CA HIS A 116 4.88 0.41 2.73
C HIS A 116 3.50 -0.23 2.69
N MET A 117 3.18 -0.89 1.58
CA MET A 117 1.87 -1.49 1.40
C MET A 117 1.98 -2.77 0.59
N ARG A 118 1.27 -3.83 1.02
CA ARG A 118 1.04 -5.02 0.19
C ARG A 118 -0.42 -5.07 -0.21
N THR A 119 -0.69 -4.92 -1.51
CA THR A 119 -2.03 -5.07 -2.05
C THR A 119 -2.22 -6.45 -2.68
N HIS A 120 -3.34 -7.10 -2.35
CA HIS A 120 -3.76 -8.33 -2.97
C HIS A 120 -4.51 -8.01 -4.26
N VAL A 121 -4.13 -8.66 -5.35
CA VAL A 121 -4.61 -8.39 -6.71
C VAL A 121 -5.28 -9.64 -7.24
N GLU A 122 -6.56 -9.56 -7.53
CA GLU A 122 -7.30 -10.68 -8.11
C GLU A 122 -7.03 -10.78 -9.61
N VAL A 123 -6.61 -12.00 -10.04
CA VAL A 123 -6.24 -12.30 -11.43
C VAL A 123 -6.99 -13.52 -11.99
N ASP A 124 -8.18 -13.80 -11.48
CA ASP A 124 -8.99 -14.89 -12.03
C ASP A 124 -9.50 -14.60 -13.46
N PRO A 125 -9.89 -15.63 -14.24
CA PRO A 125 -10.32 -15.45 -15.62
C PRO A 125 -11.52 -14.52 -15.83
N ASN A 126 -12.34 -14.23 -14.80
CA ASN A 126 -13.49 -13.33 -14.96
C ASN A 126 -13.06 -11.85 -14.95
N VAL A 127 -11.98 -11.53 -14.26
CA VAL A 127 -11.38 -10.18 -14.26
C VAL A 127 -10.16 -10.10 -15.16
N GLY A 128 -9.58 -11.27 -15.50
CA GLY A 128 -8.33 -11.35 -16.26
C GLY A 128 -7.19 -10.65 -15.54
N MET A 129 -6.34 -9.96 -16.30
CA MET A 129 -5.19 -9.22 -15.79
C MET A 129 -5.45 -7.72 -15.62
N ASN A 130 -6.68 -7.23 -15.79
CA ASN A 130 -6.97 -5.80 -15.75
C ASN A 130 -6.57 -5.15 -14.43
N SER A 131 -6.93 -5.79 -13.30
CA SER A 131 -6.53 -5.32 -11.97
C SER A 131 -5.01 -5.27 -11.82
N PHE A 132 -4.32 -6.29 -12.33
CA PHE A 132 -2.87 -6.34 -12.26
C PHE A 132 -2.20 -5.21 -13.06
N TYR A 133 -2.62 -5.00 -14.30
CA TYR A 133 -2.06 -3.94 -15.16
C TYR A 133 -2.26 -2.55 -14.57
N ALA A 134 -3.43 -2.30 -13.98
CA ALA A 134 -3.71 -1.04 -13.29
C ALA A 134 -2.75 -0.82 -12.11
N LEU A 135 -2.56 -1.83 -11.26
CA LEU A 135 -1.71 -1.72 -10.08
C LEU A 135 -0.21 -1.75 -10.43
N GLU A 136 0.20 -2.49 -11.47
CA GLU A 136 1.58 -2.41 -12.00
C GLU A 136 1.93 -0.99 -12.45
N GLN A 137 0.98 -0.27 -13.05
CA GLN A 137 1.17 1.14 -13.39
C GLN A 137 1.24 2.00 -12.14
N LEU A 138 0.37 1.77 -11.17
CA LEU A 138 0.33 2.51 -9.91
C LEU A 138 1.64 2.36 -9.11
N VAL A 139 2.24 1.16 -9.09
CA VAL A 139 3.58 0.93 -8.50
C VAL A 139 4.61 1.89 -9.10
N LYS A 140 4.63 2.04 -10.42
CA LYS A 140 5.59 2.91 -11.12
C LYS A 140 5.35 4.39 -10.82
N ASP A 141 4.08 4.80 -10.85
CA ASP A 141 3.70 6.21 -10.69
C ASP A 141 3.92 6.71 -9.26
N TYR A 142 3.84 5.82 -8.26
CA TYR A 142 3.98 6.15 -6.84
C TYR A 142 5.28 5.66 -6.19
N ALA A 143 6.23 5.14 -6.96
CA ALA A 143 7.53 4.68 -6.45
C ALA A 143 8.33 5.76 -5.67
N TRP A 144 8.03 7.03 -5.89
CA TRP A 144 8.62 8.16 -5.17
C TRP A 144 8.07 8.34 -3.74
N ALA A 145 6.91 7.74 -3.42
CA ALA A 145 6.17 7.99 -2.17
C ALA A 145 5.96 6.74 -1.32
N ILE A 146 5.89 5.55 -1.92
CA ILE A 146 5.54 4.31 -1.22
C ILE A 146 6.18 3.10 -1.90
N ASP A 147 6.60 2.13 -1.08
CA ASP A 147 6.91 0.78 -1.52
C ASP A 147 5.60 -0.02 -1.58
N LEU A 148 5.15 -0.34 -2.79
CA LEU A 148 3.89 -1.02 -3.07
C LEU A 148 4.15 -2.41 -3.64
N ASP A 149 3.98 -3.45 -2.82
CA ASP A 149 4.10 -4.86 -3.18
C ASP A 149 2.79 -5.38 -3.80
N LEU A 150 2.88 -6.15 -4.88
CA LEU A 150 1.76 -6.85 -5.48
C LEU A 150 1.73 -8.32 -5.06
N CYS A 151 0.61 -8.77 -4.50
CA CYS A 151 0.36 -10.17 -4.17
C CYS A 151 -0.79 -10.69 -5.03
N VAL A 152 -0.48 -11.48 -6.04
CA VAL A 152 -1.52 -12.05 -6.93
C VAL A 152 -2.24 -13.22 -6.29
N PHE A 153 -3.55 -13.32 -6.49
CA PHE A 153 -4.34 -14.41 -5.92
C PHE A 153 -5.62 -14.68 -6.72
N ILE A 154 -6.22 -15.84 -6.46
CA ILE A 154 -7.52 -16.26 -7.01
C ILE A 154 -8.51 -16.40 -5.86
N GLN A 155 -9.58 -15.59 -5.87
CA GLN A 155 -10.59 -15.57 -4.80
C GLN A 155 -11.40 -16.87 -4.73
N GLU A 156 -11.76 -17.44 -5.88
CA GLU A 156 -12.57 -18.66 -5.99
C GLU A 156 -11.74 -19.95 -5.92
N GLY A 157 -10.44 -19.84 -5.68
CA GLY A 157 -9.51 -20.98 -5.61
C GLY A 157 -9.07 -21.50 -6.98
N LEU A 158 -7.90 -22.16 -7.01
CA LEU A 158 -7.24 -22.62 -8.22
C LEU A 158 -8.00 -23.74 -8.95
N THR A 159 -8.61 -24.65 -8.17
CA THR A 159 -9.21 -25.85 -8.74
C THR A 159 -10.60 -25.63 -9.33
N GLY A 160 -11.24 -24.53 -8.97
CA GLY A 160 -12.60 -24.19 -9.38
C GLY A 160 -12.71 -23.42 -10.70
N VAL A 161 -11.61 -22.80 -11.15
CA VAL A 161 -11.62 -21.87 -12.27
C VAL A 161 -10.53 -22.22 -13.28
N PRO A 162 -10.86 -22.85 -14.43
CA PRO A 162 -9.88 -23.17 -15.46
C PRO A 162 -9.14 -21.92 -15.98
N GLY A 163 -7.81 -21.98 -16.12
CA GLY A 163 -6.96 -20.86 -16.55
C GLY A 163 -6.54 -19.92 -15.43
N ALA A 164 -6.92 -20.19 -14.18
CA ALA A 164 -6.53 -19.37 -13.02
C ALA A 164 -5.02 -19.45 -12.73
N ASP A 165 -4.43 -20.61 -12.90
CA ASP A 165 -3.00 -20.84 -12.72
C ASP A 165 -2.15 -20.09 -13.76
N GLU A 166 -2.61 -20.01 -15.00
CA GLU A 166 -1.95 -19.25 -16.06
C GLU A 166 -1.84 -17.76 -15.70
N ASN A 167 -2.90 -17.16 -15.18
CA ASN A 167 -2.91 -15.77 -14.76
C ASN A 167 -2.00 -15.52 -13.52
N LEU A 168 -1.96 -16.46 -12.56
CA LEU A 168 -1.02 -16.36 -11.44
C LEU A 168 0.43 -16.37 -11.91
N VAL A 169 0.77 -17.31 -12.80
CA VAL A 169 2.12 -17.39 -13.39
C VAL A 169 2.45 -16.09 -14.12
N ALA A 170 1.54 -15.59 -14.96
CA ALA A 170 1.73 -14.34 -15.68
C ALA A 170 1.96 -13.15 -14.74
N GLY A 171 1.25 -13.08 -13.61
CA GLY A 171 1.46 -12.02 -12.60
C GLY A 171 2.83 -12.10 -11.95
N VAL A 172 3.29 -13.29 -11.59
CA VAL A 172 4.64 -13.49 -11.01
C VAL A 172 5.74 -13.18 -12.02
N GLU A 173 5.60 -13.63 -13.28
CA GLU A 173 6.57 -13.33 -14.34
C GLU A 173 6.68 -11.83 -14.63
N ARG A 174 5.63 -11.05 -14.34
CA ARG A 174 5.61 -9.59 -14.47
C ARG A 174 6.10 -8.85 -13.23
N GLY A 175 6.43 -9.54 -12.16
CA GLY A 175 7.05 -8.96 -10.97
C GLY A 175 6.16 -8.86 -9.73
N ALA A 176 5.08 -9.65 -9.64
CA ALA A 176 4.39 -9.78 -8.36
C ALA A 176 5.33 -10.44 -7.32
N GLU A 177 5.44 -9.84 -6.15
CA GLU A 177 6.36 -10.26 -5.09
C GLU A 177 5.84 -11.48 -4.31
N ALA A 178 4.54 -11.76 -4.39
CA ALA A 178 3.95 -12.87 -3.66
C ALA A 178 2.74 -13.48 -4.38
N ILE A 179 2.45 -14.72 -4.04
CA ILE A 179 1.19 -15.40 -4.37
C ILE A 179 0.39 -15.57 -3.09
N GLY A 180 -0.85 -15.11 -3.11
CA GLY A 180 -1.82 -15.32 -2.05
C GLY A 180 -2.80 -16.44 -2.37
N GLY A 181 -3.58 -16.85 -1.39
CA GLY A 181 -4.63 -17.84 -1.56
C GLY A 181 -5.76 -17.63 -0.56
N ALA A 182 -6.95 -18.05 -0.97
CA ALA A 182 -8.10 -18.15 -0.08
C ALA A 182 -8.42 -19.63 0.12
N PRO A 183 -7.78 -20.31 1.08
CA PRO A 183 -8.07 -21.71 1.36
C PRO A 183 -9.50 -21.83 1.88
N SER A 184 -10.30 -22.67 1.25
CA SER A 184 -11.68 -23.00 1.65
C SER A 184 -11.70 -24.26 2.50
#